data_da50368c6cfc1dc98a5e9a87e0e32639
#
_entry.id   da50368c6cfc1dc98a5e9a87e0e32639
#
_cell.length_a   1.000
_cell.length_b   1.000
_cell.length_c   1.000
_cell.angle_alpha   90.00
_cell.angle_beta   90.00
_cell.angle_gamma   90.00
#
_symmetry.space_group_name_H-M   'P 1'
#
loop_
_entity.id
_entity.type
_entity.pdbx_description
1 polymer ?
#
loop_
_entity_poly.entity_id
_entity_poly.type
_entity_poly.pdbx_seq_one_letter_code
_entity_poly.pdbx_strand_id
1 'polypeptide(L)'
;AIGHQYLTKRELSEETMKQFGLGYSNKFSNDLVQYLKQKGYQDELIIQAGLAAGNEAKGVHDKFWNRVMFPIQDINHRVIGFGGRVRGEGEPKYLNSPETMIFDKSRNLYGLNFARSSRRDHIILCEGYMDVISMHQAGFTQAVASLGTAFTSGQANLLHRFTDTVILSYDSDGAGTKAALRAISILRENGMTARVLNLEPY
;
A
#
# COMPACT_ATOMS: atom_id res chain seq x y z
N ALA A 1 16.32 15.17 4.88
CA ALA A 1 15.55 15.11 3.63
C ALA A 1 14.06 15.30 3.91
N ILE A 2 13.32 15.88 2.96
CA ILE A 2 11.93 16.34 3.12
C ILE A 2 10.97 15.18 3.46
N GLY A 3 11.08 14.07 2.77
CA GLY A 3 10.26 12.87 3.05
C GLY A 3 10.54 12.27 4.42
N HIS A 4 11.77 12.25 4.81
CA HIS A 4 12.21 11.79 6.14
C HIS A 4 11.55 12.60 7.26
N GLN A 5 11.55 13.94 7.15
CA GLN A 5 10.89 14.81 8.15
C GLN A 5 9.38 14.53 8.29
N TYR A 6 8.71 14.20 7.17
CA TYR A 6 7.31 13.81 7.21
C TYR A 6 7.10 12.51 7.99
N LEU A 7 7.92 11.49 7.72
CA LEU A 7 7.82 10.18 8.37
C LEU A 7 8.18 10.27 9.86
N THR A 8 9.20 11.06 10.21
CA THR A 8 9.56 11.32 11.61
C THR A 8 8.45 12.04 12.38
N LYS A 9 7.76 13.00 11.75
CA LYS A 9 6.57 13.64 12.35
C LYS A 9 5.39 12.69 12.56
N ARG A 10 5.38 11.56 11.86
CA ARG A 10 4.45 10.45 12.04
C ARG A 10 4.98 9.40 13.01
N GLU A 11 6.02 9.75 13.77
CA GLU A 11 6.62 8.91 14.83
C GLU A 11 7.17 7.56 14.33
N LEU A 12 7.50 7.47 13.03
CA LEU A 12 8.13 6.28 12.50
C LEU A 12 9.63 6.26 12.81
N SER A 13 10.10 5.12 13.29
CA SER A 13 11.52 4.87 13.55
C SER A 13 12.30 4.67 12.24
N GLU A 14 13.61 4.93 12.28
CA GLU A 14 14.52 4.66 11.16
C GLU A 14 14.49 3.19 10.72
N GLU A 15 14.38 2.27 11.67
CA GLU A 15 14.28 0.84 11.43
C GLU A 15 13.02 0.51 10.64
N THR A 16 11.86 1.04 11.06
CA THR A 16 10.58 0.85 10.38
C THR A 16 10.61 1.44 8.97
N MET A 17 11.13 2.66 8.81
CA MET A 17 11.27 3.29 7.50
C MET A 17 12.11 2.43 6.55
N LYS A 18 13.18 1.84 7.05
CA LYS A 18 14.10 0.99 6.31
C LYS A 18 13.47 -0.36 5.97
N GLN A 19 12.78 -0.97 6.93
CA GLN A 19 12.07 -2.25 6.76
C GLN A 19 11.05 -2.17 5.62
N PHE A 20 10.26 -1.10 5.58
CA PHE A 20 9.24 -0.89 4.55
C PHE A 20 9.79 -0.25 3.27
N GLY A 21 11.07 0.14 3.24
CA GLY A 21 11.71 0.77 2.10
C GLY A 21 11.14 2.14 1.76
N LEU A 22 10.66 2.88 2.77
CA LEU A 22 9.99 4.17 2.57
C LEU A 22 10.94 5.18 1.94
N GLY A 23 10.42 5.96 1.01
CA GLY A 23 11.21 6.94 0.28
C GLY A 23 10.45 8.22 -0.04
N TYR A 24 11.04 9.04 -0.88
CA TYR A 24 10.44 10.28 -1.34
C TYR A 24 10.77 10.51 -2.81
N SER A 25 9.74 10.71 -3.62
CA SER A 25 9.89 11.17 -5.00
C SER A 25 10.06 12.68 -5.03
N ASN A 26 11.07 13.14 -5.76
CA ASN A 26 11.44 14.55 -5.83
C ASN A 26 10.25 15.42 -6.32
N LYS A 27 10.37 16.74 -6.12
CA LYS A 27 9.37 17.71 -6.57
C LYS A 27 9.32 17.89 -8.10
N PHE A 28 10.34 17.44 -8.80
CA PHE A 28 10.41 17.52 -10.25
C PHE A 28 9.70 16.31 -10.89
N SER A 29 8.94 16.57 -11.94
CA SER A 29 8.07 15.58 -12.57
C SER A 29 8.73 14.76 -13.68
N ASN A 30 10.05 14.77 -13.78
CA ASN A 30 10.79 14.06 -14.83
C ASN A 30 12.11 13.43 -14.37
N ASP A 31 12.43 13.50 -13.09
CA ASP A 31 13.71 13.01 -12.54
C ASP A 31 13.87 11.50 -12.74
N LEU A 32 12.82 10.72 -12.44
CA LEU A 32 12.85 9.27 -12.57
C LEU A 32 12.89 8.83 -14.03
N VAL A 33 12.06 9.45 -14.88
CA VAL A 33 12.06 9.14 -16.33
C VAL A 33 13.42 9.41 -16.95
N GLN A 34 14.03 10.57 -16.65
CA GLN A 34 15.36 10.88 -17.16
C GLN A 34 16.41 9.89 -16.67
N TYR A 35 16.39 9.53 -15.38
CA TYR A 35 17.30 8.56 -14.81
C TYR A 35 17.17 7.18 -15.49
N LEU A 36 15.93 6.71 -15.68
CA LEU A 36 15.70 5.40 -16.30
C LEU A 36 16.10 5.39 -17.78
N LYS A 37 15.87 6.49 -18.51
CA LYS A 37 16.33 6.65 -19.91
C LYS A 37 17.86 6.62 -20.00
N GLN A 38 18.57 7.24 -19.06
CA GLN A 38 20.03 7.17 -18.98
C GLN A 38 20.52 5.73 -18.70
N LYS A 39 19.71 4.89 -18.08
CA LYS A 39 19.97 3.45 -17.88
C LYS A 39 19.57 2.59 -19.07
N GLY A 40 19.05 3.19 -20.16
CA GLY A 40 18.68 2.51 -21.40
C GLY A 40 17.25 2.01 -21.48
N TYR A 41 16.40 2.33 -20.50
CA TYR A 41 14.98 1.95 -20.55
C TYR A 41 14.20 2.87 -21.49
N GLN A 42 13.33 2.28 -22.31
CA GLN A 42 12.49 2.99 -23.25
C GLN A 42 11.21 3.52 -22.57
N ASP A 43 10.63 4.59 -23.11
CA ASP A 43 9.45 5.26 -22.56
C ASP A 43 8.26 4.30 -22.40
N GLU A 44 8.02 3.42 -23.36
CA GLU A 44 6.94 2.44 -23.33
C GLU A 44 7.07 1.50 -22.14
N LEU A 45 8.26 1.01 -21.84
CA LEU A 45 8.50 0.13 -20.70
C LEU A 45 8.30 0.86 -19.37
N ILE A 46 8.76 2.11 -19.26
CA ILE A 46 8.60 2.94 -18.05
C ILE A 46 7.11 3.22 -17.79
N ILE A 47 6.34 3.48 -18.85
CA ILE A 47 4.88 3.67 -18.77
C ILE A 47 4.18 2.35 -18.39
N GLN A 48 4.52 1.24 -19.06
CA GLN A 48 3.96 -0.08 -18.76
C GLN A 48 4.25 -0.55 -17.33
N ALA A 49 5.39 -0.18 -16.78
CA ALA A 49 5.74 -0.42 -15.38
C ALA A 49 4.95 0.46 -14.40
N GLY A 50 4.13 1.39 -14.89
CA GLY A 50 3.35 2.31 -14.05
C GLY A 50 4.19 3.38 -13.34
N LEU A 51 5.40 3.65 -13.82
CA LEU A 51 6.32 4.64 -13.23
C LEU A 51 6.20 6.01 -13.90
N ALA A 52 5.70 6.05 -15.13
CA ALA A 52 5.49 7.28 -15.89
C ALA A 52 4.08 7.36 -16.46
N ALA A 53 3.71 8.56 -16.89
CA ALA A 53 2.50 8.86 -17.63
C ALA A 53 2.83 9.78 -18.81
N GLY A 54 1.91 9.83 -19.80
CA GLY A 54 2.08 10.65 -21.01
C GLY A 54 2.13 9.79 -22.28
N ASN A 55 2.49 10.45 -23.37
CA ASN A 55 2.72 9.82 -24.66
C ASN A 55 3.72 10.67 -25.45
N GLU A 56 4.13 10.20 -26.63
CA GLU A 56 5.08 10.91 -27.51
C GLU A 56 4.67 12.34 -27.82
N ALA A 57 3.36 12.61 -28.03
CA ALA A 57 2.85 13.93 -28.40
C ALA A 57 2.87 14.94 -27.23
N LYS A 58 2.68 14.48 -26.00
CA LYS A 58 2.60 15.31 -24.78
C LYS A 58 3.85 15.23 -23.91
N GLY A 59 4.82 14.39 -24.30
CA GLY A 59 5.97 14.04 -23.49
C GLY A 59 5.63 13.03 -22.40
N VAL A 60 6.68 12.41 -21.86
CA VAL A 60 6.60 11.42 -20.78
C VAL A 60 7.14 12.04 -19.51
N HIS A 61 6.41 11.89 -18.42
CA HIS A 61 6.75 12.46 -17.11
C HIS A 61 6.52 11.43 -16.00
N ASP A 62 7.15 11.65 -14.87
CA ASP A 62 7.02 10.80 -13.70
C ASP A 62 5.56 10.72 -13.24
N LYS A 63 5.09 9.51 -12.94
CA LYS A 63 3.77 9.32 -12.35
C LYS A 63 3.73 9.79 -10.89
N PHE A 64 4.83 9.57 -10.17
CA PHE A 64 4.96 9.95 -8.77
C PHE A 64 5.99 11.08 -8.65
N TRP A 65 5.57 12.24 -8.22
CA TRP A 65 6.43 13.38 -7.90
C TRP A 65 5.90 14.12 -6.67
N ASN A 66 6.80 14.69 -5.86
CA ASN A 66 6.48 15.35 -4.60
C ASN A 66 5.66 14.47 -3.65
N ARG A 67 6.00 13.17 -3.55
CA ARG A 67 5.28 12.18 -2.73
C ARG A 67 6.20 11.40 -1.82
N VAL A 68 5.71 11.11 -0.62
CA VAL A 68 6.25 10.03 0.21
C VAL A 68 5.86 8.72 -0.44
N MET A 69 6.84 7.83 -0.63
CA MET A 69 6.69 6.61 -1.42
C MET A 69 6.64 5.37 -0.52
N PHE A 70 5.69 4.51 -0.83
CA PHE A 70 5.44 3.23 -0.18
C PHE A 70 5.61 2.12 -1.22
N PRO A 71 6.75 1.41 -1.23
CA PRO A 71 6.91 0.25 -2.12
C PRO A 71 5.87 -0.82 -1.78
N ILE A 72 5.17 -1.30 -2.80
CA ILE A 72 4.26 -2.43 -2.68
C ILE A 72 5.03 -3.68 -3.09
N GLN A 73 5.06 -4.66 -2.21
CA GLN A 73 5.81 -5.89 -2.42
C GLN A 73 4.86 -7.09 -2.52
N ASP A 74 5.23 -8.04 -3.36
CA ASP A 74 4.60 -9.36 -3.38
C ASP A 74 5.02 -10.19 -2.15
N ILE A 75 4.44 -11.38 -2.00
CA ILE A 75 4.75 -12.27 -0.87
C ILE A 75 6.23 -12.71 -0.82
N ASN A 76 6.99 -12.51 -1.87
CA ASN A 76 8.41 -12.85 -1.96
C ASN A 76 9.32 -11.62 -1.80
N HIS A 77 8.80 -10.51 -1.29
CA HIS A 77 9.53 -9.25 -1.10
C HIS A 77 10.02 -8.58 -2.39
N ARG A 78 9.44 -8.91 -3.56
CA ARG A 78 9.75 -8.21 -4.81
C ARG A 78 8.83 -7.02 -4.95
N VAL A 79 9.38 -5.85 -5.26
CA VAL A 79 8.61 -4.63 -5.51
C VAL A 79 7.82 -4.79 -6.81
N ILE A 80 6.50 -4.69 -6.73
CA ILE A 80 5.56 -4.86 -7.84
C ILE A 80 4.81 -3.56 -8.19
N GLY A 81 4.87 -2.55 -7.33
CA GLY A 81 4.25 -1.26 -7.52
C GLY A 81 4.56 -0.31 -6.39
N PHE A 82 3.92 0.85 -6.41
CA PHE A 82 4.12 1.89 -5.41
C PHE A 82 2.79 2.55 -5.03
N GLY A 83 2.68 2.93 -3.76
CA GLY A 83 1.80 3.97 -3.30
C GLY A 83 2.57 5.26 -3.10
N GLY A 84 1.92 6.41 -3.30
CA GLY A 84 2.54 7.71 -3.07
C GLY A 84 1.58 8.67 -2.38
N ARG A 85 1.98 9.24 -1.24
CA ARG A 85 1.20 10.26 -0.54
C ARG A 85 1.76 11.63 -0.85
N VAL A 86 0.94 12.52 -1.40
CA VAL A 86 1.37 13.89 -1.71
C VAL A 86 1.81 14.63 -0.44
N ARG A 87 2.84 15.42 -0.58
CA ARG A 87 3.28 16.33 0.47
C ARG A 87 2.65 17.71 0.29
N GLY A 88 2.00 18.22 1.35
CA GLY A 88 1.28 19.48 1.29
C GLY A 88 -0.08 19.34 0.59
N GLU A 89 -0.51 20.43 -0.04
CA GLU A 89 -1.72 20.47 -0.85
C GLU A 89 -1.48 19.82 -2.22
N GLY A 90 -2.40 19.00 -2.66
CA GLY A 90 -2.33 18.32 -3.96
C GLY A 90 -3.27 17.12 -4.02
N GLU A 91 -3.79 16.87 -5.21
CA GLU A 91 -4.70 15.76 -5.46
C GLU A 91 -4.10 14.76 -6.47
N PRO A 92 -4.41 13.48 -6.32
CA PRO A 92 -5.06 12.87 -5.16
C PRO A 92 -4.10 12.77 -3.95
N LYS A 93 -4.66 12.80 -2.72
CA LYS A 93 -3.89 12.64 -1.47
C LYS A 93 -3.03 11.38 -1.49
N TYR A 94 -3.61 10.25 -1.92
CA TYR A 94 -2.90 9.01 -2.20
C TYR A 94 -3.03 8.65 -3.68
N LEU A 95 -1.94 8.26 -4.29
CA LEU A 95 -1.85 7.76 -5.66
C LEU A 95 -1.19 6.39 -5.64
N ASN A 96 -1.79 5.42 -6.31
CA ASN A 96 -1.22 4.09 -6.45
C ASN A 96 -0.77 3.82 -7.88
N SER A 97 0.19 2.90 -8.05
CA SER A 97 0.49 2.33 -9.36
C SER A 97 -0.78 1.84 -10.04
N PRO A 98 -0.91 1.96 -11.35
CA PRO A 98 -1.97 1.30 -12.10
C PRO A 98 -1.79 -0.22 -12.05
N GLU A 99 -2.77 -0.97 -12.52
CA GLU A 99 -2.59 -2.38 -12.85
C GLU A 99 -1.48 -2.52 -13.90
N THR A 100 -0.60 -3.49 -13.72
CA THR A 100 0.50 -3.81 -14.63
C THR A 100 0.61 -5.32 -14.82
N MET A 101 1.53 -5.77 -15.68
CA MET A 101 1.78 -7.21 -15.86
C MET A 101 2.19 -7.95 -14.57
N ILE A 102 2.73 -7.22 -13.59
CA ILE A 102 3.23 -7.78 -12.32
C ILE A 102 2.43 -7.30 -11.10
N PHE A 103 1.47 -6.40 -11.26
CA PHE A 103 0.72 -5.82 -10.16
C PHE A 103 -0.80 -5.84 -10.42
N ASP A 104 -1.49 -6.67 -9.65
CA ASP A 104 -2.95 -6.76 -9.59
C ASP A 104 -3.40 -6.38 -8.16
N LYS A 105 -4.04 -5.22 -8.02
CA LYS A 105 -4.51 -4.69 -6.73
C LYS A 105 -5.54 -5.60 -6.07
N SER A 106 -6.34 -6.30 -6.88
CA SER A 106 -7.40 -7.17 -6.38
C SER A 106 -6.90 -8.47 -5.74
N ARG A 107 -5.62 -8.79 -5.95
CA ARG A 107 -4.96 -10.03 -5.51
C ARG A 107 -3.69 -9.81 -4.70
N ASN A 108 -3.45 -8.58 -4.28
CA ASN A 108 -2.31 -8.22 -3.45
C ASN A 108 -2.78 -7.43 -2.22
N LEU A 109 -2.00 -7.49 -1.15
CA LEU A 109 -2.23 -6.76 0.09
C LEU A 109 -0.93 -6.16 0.58
N TYR A 110 -0.98 -4.90 1.00
CA TYR A 110 0.17 -4.22 1.59
C TYR A 110 0.55 -4.86 2.92
N GLY A 111 1.83 -5.14 3.12
CA GLY A 111 2.36 -5.72 4.34
C GLY A 111 2.24 -7.24 4.46
N LEU A 112 1.59 -7.93 3.51
CA LEU A 112 1.41 -9.39 3.58
C LEU A 112 2.73 -10.16 3.50
N ASN A 113 3.72 -9.63 2.79
CA ASN A 113 5.08 -10.19 2.74
C ASN A 113 5.72 -10.35 4.13
N PHE A 114 5.42 -9.45 5.06
CA PHE A 114 5.82 -9.53 6.46
C PHE A 114 4.83 -10.34 7.29
N ALA A 115 3.53 -10.06 7.14
CA ALA A 115 2.47 -10.62 7.95
C ALA A 115 2.40 -12.16 7.87
N ARG A 116 2.72 -12.76 6.74
CA ARG A 116 2.73 -14.22 6.56
C ARG A 116 3.69 -14.97 7.51
N SER A 117 4.68 -14.27 8.04
CA SER A 117 5.68 -14.84 8.95
C SER A 117 5.40 -14.55 10.43
N SER A 118 4.29 -13.89 10.75
CA SER A 118 4.00 -13.37 12.10
C SER A 118 3.71 -14.46 13.14
N ARG A 119 3.44 -15.70 12.72
CA ARG A 119 3.05 -16.83 13.60
C ARG A 119 1.80 -16.55 14.48
N ARG A 120 0.98 -15.57 14.09
CA ARG A 120 -0.30 -15.28 14.75
C ARG A 120 -1.41 -16.10 14.10
N ASP A 121 -2.44 -16.43 14.86
CA ASP A 121 -3.62 -17.19 14.41
C ASP A 121 -4.62 -16.34 13.63
N HIS A 122 -4.36 -15.03 13.51
CA HIS A 122 -5.21 -14.08 12.82
C HIS A 122 -4.39 -13.02 12.08
N ILE A 123 -5.03 -12.38 11.12
CA ILE A 123 -4.52 -11.20 10.41
C ILE A 123 -5.36 -9.99 10.79
N ILE A 124 -4.72 -8.82 10.91
CA ILE A 124 -5.39 -7.53 11.11
C ILE A 124 -5.48 -6.83 9.76
N LEU A 125 -6.69 -6.56 9.29
CA LEU A 125 -6.95 -5.82 8.06
C LEU A 125 -7.22 -4.34 8.38
N CYS A 126 -6.29 -3.48 7.99
CA CYS A 126 -6.33 -2.03 8.17
C CYS A 126 -6.80 -1.31 6.89
N GLU A 127 -7.06 -0.01 6.97
CA GLU A 127 -7.49 0.79 5.82
C GLU A 127 -6.36 1.17 4.87
N GLY A 128 -5.19 1.53 5.38
CA GLY A 128 -4.13 2.12 4.57
C GLY A 128 -2.69 1.79 4.97
N TYR A 129 -1.77 2.35 4.20
CA TYR A 129 -0.33 2.12 4.36
C TYR A 129 0.19 2.49 5.74
N MET A 130 -0.19 3.67 6.22
CA MET A 130 0.31 4.20 7.49
C MET A 130 -0.16 3.36 8.67
N ASP A 131 -1.40 2.87 8.64
CA ASP A 131 -1.96 2.02 9.70
C ASP A 131 -1.16 0.73 9.80
N VAL A 132 -0.90 0.07 8.67
CA VAL A 132 -0.07 -1.15 8.61
C VAL A 132 1.32 -0.89 9.17
N ILE A 133 1.98 0.19 8.74
CA ILE A 133 3.35 0.51 9.15
C ILE A 133 3.40 0.79 10.66
N SER A 134 2.44 1.57 11.18
CA SER A 134 2.34 1.88 12.61
C SER A 134 2.05 0.63 13.44
N MET A 135 1.16 -0.25 12.98
CA MET A 135 0.89 -1.54 13.61
C MET A 135 2.13 -2.41 13.67
N HIS A 136 2.87 -2.54 12.57
CA HIS A 136 4.13 -3.31 12.55
C HIS A 136 5.15 -2.74 13.52
N GLN A 137 5.32 -1.41 13.56
CA GLN A 137 6.21 -0.75 14.52
C GLN A 137 5.82 -1.03 15.98
N ALA A 138 4.52 -1.12 16.25
CA ALA A 138 3.99 -1.46 17.56
C ALA A 138 4.04 -2.97 17.89
N GLY A 139 4.60 -3.79 16.99
CA GLY A 139 4.74 -5.24 17.19
C GLY A 139 3.57 -6.09 16.67
N PHE A 140 2.56 -5.48 16.05
CA PHE A 140 1.46 -6.19 15.38
C PHE A 140 1.82 -6.52 13.94
N THR A 141 2.79 -7.42 13.76
CA THR A 141 3.39 -7.73 12.45
C THR A 141 2.47 -8.52 11.52
N GLN A 142 1.26 -8.89 11.95
CA GLN A 142 0.21 -9.51 11.17
C GLN A 142 -0.74 -8.49 10.49
N ALA A 143 -0.44 -7.20 10.55
CA ALA A 143 -1.26 -6.17 9.92
C ALA A 143 -1.04 -6.09 8.40
N VAL A 144 -2.13 -5.95 7.65
CA VAL A 144 -2.17 -5.79 6.19
C VAL A 144 -3.21 -4.75 5.80
N ALA A 145 -3.16 -4.24 4.57
CA ALA A 145 -4.20 -3.36 4.03
C ALA A 145 -4.46 -3.62 2.54
N SER A 146 -5.65 -3.24 2.09
CA SER A 146 -5.98 -3.13 0.67
C SER A 146 -5.18 -2.00 0.00
N LEU A 147 -5.15 -1.99 -1.32
CA LEU A 147 -4.26 -1.14 -2.12
C LEU A 147 -5.03 0.00 -2.80
N GLY A 148 -5.73 0.83 -2.01
CA GLY A 148 -6.52 1.95 -2.51
C GLY A 148 -7.80 1.55 -3.24
N THR A 149 -8.27 0.32 -3.00
CA THR A 149 -9.54 -0.23 -3.48
C THR A 149 -10.30 -0.87 -2.33
N ALA A 150 -11.60 -1.10 -2.50
CA ALA A 150 -12.33 -1.91 -1.55
C ALA A 150 -11.74 -3.34 -1.47
N PHE A 151 -11.85 -3.96 -0.30
CA PHE A 151 -11.45 -5.35 -0.10
C PHE A 151 -12.17 -6.30 -1.06
N THR A 152 -11.48 -7.27 -1.60
CA THR A 152 -11.97 -8.17 -2.66
C THR A 152 -11.99 -9.63 -2.24
N SER A 153 -12.77 -10.46 -2.95
CA SER A 153 -12.73 -11.92 -2.79
C SER A 153 -11.36 -12.51 -3.16
N GLY A 154 -10.65 -11.92 -4.13
CA GLY A 154 -9.28 -12.32 -4.47
C GLY A 154 -8.31 -12.13 -3.30
N GLN A 155 -8.44 -11.00 -2.57
CA GLN A 155 -7.68 -10.72 -1.35
C GLN A 155 -8.09 -11.65 -0.19
N ALA A 156 -9.39 -11.94 -0.02
CA ALA A 156 -9.87 -12.92 0.97
C ALA A 156 -9.28 -14.30 0.71
N ASN A 157 -9.32 -14.78 -0.53
CA ASN A 157 -8.73 -16.05 -0.92
C ASN A 157 -7.21 -16.11 -0.66
N LEU A 158 -6.53 -14.98 -0.88
CA LEU A 158 -5.10 -14.86 -0.58
C LEU A 158 -4.85 -14.99 0.93
N LEU A 159 -5.63 -14.30 1.78
CA LEU A 159 -5.52 -14.36 3.23
C LEU A 159 -5.85 -15.75 3.78
N HIS A 160 -6.85 -16.44 3.23
CA HIS A 160 -7.29 -17.76 3.65
C HIS A 160 -6.18 -18.83 3.57
N ARG A 161 -5.14 -18.56 2.80
CA ARG A 161 -3.95 -19.44 2.75
C ARG A 161 -3.08 -19.36 4.01
N PHE A 162 -3.28 -18.35 4.86
CA PHE A 162 -2.45 -18.07 6.03
C PHE A 162 -3.23 -18.08 7.33
N THR A 163 -4.53 -17.83 7.29
CA THR A 163 -5.40 -17.79 8.47
C THR A 163 -6.87 -17.97 8.10
N ASP A 164 -7.66 -18.46 9.03
CA ASP A 164 -9.12 -18.51 8.94
C ASP A 164 -9.79 -17.30 9.62
N THR A 165 -9.03 -16.45 10.32
CA THR A 165 -9.57 -15.34 11.11
C THR A 165 -8.95 -14.03 10.71
N VAL A 166 -9.80 -13.03 10.41
CA VAL A 166 -9.40 -11.66 10.13
C VAL A 166 -10.06 -10.71 11.12
N ILE A 167 -9.27 -9.83 11.72
CA ILE A 167 -9.73 -8.74 12.58
C ILE A 167 -9.69 -7.45 11.75
N LEU A 168 -10.84 -6.80 11.59
CA LEU A 168 -10.97 -5.54 10.87
C LEU A 168 -10.65 -4.38 11.82
N SER A 169 -9.66 -3.57 11.45
CA SER A 169 -9.26 -2.34 12.14
C SER A 169 -9.48 -1.16 11.19
N TYR A 170 -10.74 -0.80 10.99
CA TYR A 170 -11.17 0.30 10.14
C TYR A 170 -11.66 1.47 10.99
N ASP A 171 -11.60 2.67 10.43
CA ASP A 171 -12.07 3.87 11.10
C ASP A 171 -13.56 3.74 11.47
N SER A 172 -13.96 4.31 12.60
CA SER A 172 -15.34 4.27 13.09
C SER A 172 -16.27 5.27 12.40
N ASP A 173 -15.79 5.99 11.38
CA ASP A 173 -16.61 6.88 10.59
C ASP A 173 -17.60 6.12 9.66
N GLY A 174 -18.52 6.86 9.03
CA GLY A 174 -19.54 6.23 8.17
C GLY A 174 -18.96 5.52 6.93
N ALA A 175 -17.77 5.93 6.43
CA ALA A 175 -17.12 5.31 5.31
C ALA A 175 -16.40 4.01 5.73
N GLY A 176 -15.65 4.06 6.83
CA GLY A 176 -14.98 2.91 7.42
C GLY A 176 -15.97 1.83 7.86
N THR A 177 -17.09 2.22 8.49
CA THR A 177 -18.16 1.28 8.85
C THR A 177 -18.73 0.55 7.63
N LYS A 178 -19.03 1.25 6.54
CA LYS A 178 -19.51 0.62 5.28
C LYS A 178 -18.47 -0.31 4.68
N ALA A 179 -17.21 0.09 4.68
CA ALA A 179 -16.10 -0.73 4.20
C ALA A 179 -15.92 -1.99 5.04
N ALA A 180 -16.03 -1.90 6.38
CA ALA A 180 -15.98 -3.02 7.29
C ALA A 180 -17.12 -4.03 7.04
N LEU A 181 -18.35 -3.57 6.92
CA LEU A 181 -19.52 -4.43 6.63
C LEU A 181 -19.34 -5.19 5.32
N ARG A 182 -18.84 -4.52 4.28
CA ARG A 182 -18.55 -5.16 2.99
C ARG A 182 -17.43 -6.21 3.12
N ALA A 183 -16.36 -5.90 3.84
CA ALA A 183 -15.27 -6.84 4.06
C ALA A 183 -15.72 -8.07 4.86
N ILE A 184 -16.59 -7.90 5.86
CA ILE A 184 -17.20 -9.00 6.63
C ILE A 184 -17.95 -9.95 5.70
N SER A 185 -18.80 -9.42 4.81
CA SER A 185 -19.55 -10.25 3.86
C SER A 185 -18.61 -11.07 2.97
N ILE A 186 -17.61 -10.42 2.39
CA ILE A 186 -16.63 -11.07 1.52
C ILE A 186 -15.85 -12.16 2.27
N LEU A 187 -15.39 -11.88 3.50
CA LEU A 187 -14.66 -12.86 4.31
C LEU A 187 -15.52 -14.08 4.62
N ARG A 188 -16.78 -13.88 5.03
CA ARG A 188 -17.73 -14.96 5.34
C ARG A 188 -18.05 -15.81 4.10
N GLU A 189 -18.28 -15.17 2.95
CA GLU A 189 -18.51 -15.86 1.67
C GLU A 189 -17.32 -16.72 1.26
N ASN A 190 -16.11 -16.38 1.70
CA ASN A 190 -14.89 -17.17 1.49
C ASN A 190 -14.55 -18.09 2.67
N GLY A 191 -15.50 -18.38 3.57
CA GLY A 191 -15.35 -19.37 4.64
C GLY A 191 -14.50 -18.90 5.82
N MET A 192 -14.26 -17.59 5.96
CA MET A 192 -13.41 -17.00 7.00
C MET A 192 -14.21 -16.38 8.13
N THR A 193 -13.64 -16.37 9.32
CA THR A 193 -14.18 -15.65 10.47
C THR A 193 -13.74 -14.19 10.42
N ALA A 194 -14.70 -13.26 10.45
CA ALA A 194 -14.46 -11.83 10.55
C ALA A 194 -14.80 -11.32 11.95
N ARG A 195 -13.89 -10.58 12.57
CA ARG A 195 -14.08 -9.83 13.82
C ARG A 195 -13.83 -8.35 13.55
N VAL A 196 -14.46 -7.50 14.32
CA VAL A 196 -14.25 -6.04 14.23
C VAL A 196 -13.59 -5.58 15.51
N LEU A 197 -12.51 -4.81 15.36
CA LEU A 197 -11.88 -4.12 16.47
C LEU A 197 -12.70 -2.85 16.73
N ASN A 198 -13.31 -2.77 17.90
CA ASN A 198 -13.96 -1.55 18.36
C ASN A 198 -12.96 -0.77 19.21
N LEU A 199 -12.45 0.33 18.68
CA LEU A 199 -11.61 1.28 19.40
C LEU A 199 -12.55 2.35 19.96
N GLU A 200 -13.14 2.11 21.12
CA GLU A 200 -13.80 3.18 21.84
C GLU A 200 -12.74 4.22 22.26
N PRO A 201 -13.07 5.52 22.20
CA PRO A 201 -12.14 6.56 22.62
C PRO A 201 -11.82 6.36 24.12
N TYR A 202 -10.54 6.23 24.40
CA TYR A 202 -10.01 6.30 25.76
C TYR A 202 -9.97 7.75 26.21
#